data_2a481ad021c481cfd5fad67d43121a0c
#
_entry.id   2a481ad021c481cfd5fad67d43121a0c
#
_cell.length_a   1.000
_cell.length_b   1.000
_cell.length_c   1.000
_cell.angle_alpha   90.00
_cell.angle_beta   90.00
_cell.angle_gamma   90.00
#
_symmetry.space_group_name_H-M   'P 1'
#
loop_
_entity.id
_entity.type
_entity.pdbx_description
1 polymer ?
#
loop_
_entity_poly.entity_id
_entity_poly.type
_entity_poly.pdbx_seq_one_letter_code
_entity_poly.pdbx_strand_id
1 'polypeptide(L)'
;MTDDATTPMMAQYLEIKSRYPGSILFYRMGDFFEMFFDDATAAAEALDIALTKRGMHQGQPIQMCGVPVHASEGYLLTLIRKGFRVAIAEQMEDPAEAKKRGHKAVVRRDVVRLVTPGTLTEESLLEPRRNSYLCAVAEVRDEIALAWTDISTGELRVMASSLLRIGPDLARLAPREVLLSEARSQPLAELVAECGAALTPLSRGNFDSTSAERRLCVLFGVGTLQAFGSFGRAEVAAMGALVDYLDLTQRGKLPLLQLPQRETVGGSMQIDAATRRNLEISAALSGGREGSLLAAMDRTVTAAGARLLERRLASPSLDLTLIQARLDAVRSLVDDGRLREQLREVLRQVPDMDRALSRLALDRGGPRDLSAIRNGLVQATRLSAQLGNLPDLLAAAVMALRGHDGLVGLLDQALVAEPPLLARDGGFVAAGHDADLDLTRQLRDEGRGVIADMQADYVAETGIPSLKIKHNNVLGYFVETTDNHAARMLAPPLSERFVHRQTTANQVRFTTAALSALETRILNAGNRALEIEKQHFETLRQAVLQQAGPVAAATRGLAELDLAAGLADLAVMDNWVEPVVDDSRAFDVTGGRHPVVERALHRQGGG
;
A
#
# COMPACT_ATOMS: atom_id res chain seq x y z
N MET A 1 29.30 6.57 42.78
CA MET A 1 28.16 5.65 42.60
C MET A 1 27.22 6.35 41.62
N THR A 2 27.45 6.19 40.35
CA THR A 2 26.57 6.74 39.29
C THR A 2 25.42 5.77 39.11
N ASP A 3 24.23 6.27 39.36
CA ASP A 3 22.95 5.59 39.26
C ASP A 3 22.80 5.02 37.83
N ASP A 4 22.98 3.71 37.68
CA ASP A 4 22.87 2.95 36.42
C ASP A 4 21.39 2.67 36.10
N ALA A 5 20.51 3.58 36.48
CA ALA A 5 19.07 3.45 36.26
C ALA A 5 18.74 3.73 34.81
N THR A 6 18.31 2.68 34.11
CA THR A 6 17.73 2.77 32.76
C THR A 6 16.66 3.86 32.72
N THR A 7 16.79 4.84 31.82
CA THR A 7 15.78 5.90 31.69
C THR A 7 14.40 5.29 31.36
N PRO A 8 13.28 5.89 31.80
CA PRO A 8 11.94 5.37 31.54
C PRO A 8 11.65 5.15 30.05
N MET A 9 12.19 5.99 29.17
CA MET A 9 12.08 5.84 27.72
C MET A 9 12.84 4.60 27.23
N MET A 10 14.07 4.38 27.70
CA MET A 10 14.88 3.23 27.32
C MET A 10 14.29 1.91 27.88
N ALA A 11 13.70 1.95 29.07
CA ALA A 11 12.96 0.81 29.60
C ALA A 11 11.78 0.41 28.70
N GLN A 12 11.00 1.40 28.22
CA GLN A 12 9.92 1.15 27.27
C GLN A 12 10.44 0.58 25.93
N TYR A 13 11.56 1.12 25.41
CA TYR A 13 12.20 0.60 24.20
C TYR A 13 12.58 -0.88 24.36
N LEU A 14 13.29 -1.22 25.43
CA LEU A 14 13.74 -2.58 25.71
C LEU A 14 12.58 -3.56 25.92
N GLU A 15 11.51 -3.12 26.60
CA GLU A 15 10.29 -3.91 26.76
C GLU A 15 9.65 -4.22 25.40
N ILE A 16 9.50 -3.22 24.53
CA ILE A 16 8.96 -3.42 23.18
C ILE A 16 9.88 -4.33 22.37
N LYS A 17 11.20 -4.07 22.38
CA LYS A 17 12.19 -4.86 21.66
C LYS A 17 12.19 -6.33 22.07
N SER A 18 12.01 -6.63 23.36
CA SER A 18 11.96 -8.01 23.85
C SER A 18 10.79 -8.83 23.25
N ARG A 19 9.72 -8.17 22.84
CA ARG A 19 8.58 -8.81 22.15
C ARG A 19 8.85 -9.06 20.66
N TYR A 20 9.84 -8.37 20.06
CA TYR A 20 10.19 -8.44 18.63
C TYR A 20 11.71 -8.61 18.43
N PRO A 21 12.35 -9.64 19.00
CA PRO A 21 13.80 -9.77 19.03
C PRO A 21 14.43 -9.88 17.63
N GLY A 22 13.72 -10.51 16.68
CA GLY A 22 14.20 -10.72 15.31
C GLY A 22 13.91 -9.58 14.33
N SER A 23 13.48 -8.40 14.81
CA SER A 23 13.10 -7.27 13.96
C SER A 23 13.84 -6.00 14.37
N ILE A 24 14.25 -5.18 13.41
CA ILE A 24 14.73 -3.83 13.70
C ILE A 24 13.54 -2.99 14.21
N LEU A 25 13.70 -2.33 15.35
CA LEU A 25 12.64 -1.53 15.96
C LEU A 25 12.76 -0.07 15.52
N PHE A 26 11.85 0.37 14.65
CA PHE A 26 11.62 1.78 14.34
C PHE A 26 10.81 2.41 15.47
N TYR A 27 11.48 3.10 16.40
CA TYR A 27 10.85 3.67 17.58
C TYR A 27 10.60 5.16 17.39
N ARG A 28 9.34 5.59 17.33
CA ARG A 28 8.93 6.95 17.04
C ARG A 28 9.37 7.94 18.13
N MET A 29 10.20 8.91 17.74
CA MET A 29 10.69 9.99 18.60
C MET A 29 10.50 11.34 17.89
N GLY A 30 9.34 11.97 18.11
CA GLY A 30 8.99 13.21 17.39
C GLY A 30 8.91 12.98 15.88
N ASP A 31 9.76 13.65 15.10
CA ASP A 31 9.81 13.57 13.65
C ASP A 31 10.78 12.50 13.11
N PHE A 32 11.33 11.66 14.00
CA PHE A 32 12.25 10.59 13.65
C PHE A 32 11.73 9.23 14.13
N PHE A 33 12.13 8.17 13.40
CA PHE A 33 12.23 6.83 13.94
C PHE A 33 13.67 6.60 14.37
N GLU A 34 13.86 6.40 15.67
CA GLU A 34 15.18 6.13 16.27
C GLU A 34 15.34 4.63 16.51
N MET A 35 16.54 4.13 16.30
CA MET A 35 16.96 2.75 16.56
C MET A 35 18.12 2.77 17.54
N PHE A 36 18.19 1.76 18.43
CA PHE A 36 19.19 1.70 19.49
C PHE A 36 19.86 0.33 19.54
N PHE A 37 21.02 0.27 20.21
CA PHE A 37 21.82 -0.94 20.42
C PHE A 37 22.18 -1.65 19.09
N ASP A 38 22.03 -2.97 19.03
CA ASP A 38 22.35 -3.79 17.86
C ASP A 38 21.50 -3.41 16.65
N ASP A 39 20.23 -3.00 16.85
CA ASP A 39 19.37 -2.51 15.78
C ASP A 39 19.96 -1.26 15.11
N ALA A 40 20.55 -0.36 15.90
CA ALA A 40 21.20 0.83 15.36
C ALA A 40 22.42 0.49 14.52
N THR A 41 23.24 -0.45 14.97
CA THR A 41 24.43 -0.89 14.24
C THR A 41 24.04 -1.56 12.92
N ALA A 42 23.10 -2.50 12.97
CA ALA A 42 22.62 -3.22 11.77
C ALA A 42 21.93 -2.27 10.78
N ALA A 43 21.10 -1.35 11.28
CA ALA A 43 20.40 -0.39 10.43
C ALA A 43 21.36 0.63 9.82
N ALA A 44 22.32 1.17 10.59
CA ALA A 44 23.29 2.14 10.11
C ALA A 44 24.16 1.56 8.97
N GLU A 45 24.62 0.33 9.12
CA GLU A 45 25.36 -0.39 8.08
C GLU A 45 24.48 -0.67 6.85
N ALA A 46 23.26 -1.15 7.09
CA ALA A 46 22.36 -1.51 5.99
C ALA A 46 21.88 -0.29 5.19
N LEU A 47 21.71 0.86 5.82
CA LEU A 47 21.15 2.08 5.22
C LEU A 47 22.22 3.10 4.81
N ASP A 48 23.49 2.85 5.15
CA ASP A 48 24.60 3.80 4.96
C ASP A 48 24.32 5.17 5.62
N ILE A 49 23.89 5.14 6.91
CA ILE A 49 23.59 6.33 7.69
C ILE A 49 24.50 6.42 8.92
N ALA A 50 24.62 7.63 9.46
CA ALA A 50 25.50 7.89 10.61
C ALA A 50 25.07 7.10 11.87
N LEU A 51 26.01 6.36 12.45
CA LEU A 51 25.87 5.74 13.76
C LEU A 51 26.41 6.71 14.83
N THR A 52 25.59 7.05 15.81
CA THR A 52 25.89 7.98 16.90
C THR A 52 25.77 7.30 18.26
N LYS A 53 25.98 8.03 19.33
CA LYS A 53 25.87 7.52 20.71
C LYS A 53 24.93 8.40 21.51
N ARG A 54 24.08 7.79 22.36
CA ARG A 54 23.10 8.51 23.20
C ARG A 54 23.04 7.92 24.62
N GLY A 55 23.78 8.50 25.53
CA GLY A 55 23.79 8.07 26.94
C GLY A 55 24.54 6.74 27.15
N MET A 56 24.34 6.17 28.32
CA MET A 56 24.99 4.95 28.78
C MET A 56 23.94 3.94 29.28
N HIS A 57 24.17 2.66 29.06
CA HIS A 57 23.40 1.56 29.63
C HIS A 57 24.39 0.47 30.09
N GLN A 58 24.30 0.04 31.34
CA GLN A 58 25.20 -0.96 31.94
C GLN A 58 26.69 -0.66 31.69
N GLY A 59 27.10 0.62 31.83
CA GLY A 59 28.47 1.05 31.62
C GLY A 59 28.95 1.12 30.17
N GLN A 60 28.07 0.84 29.18
CA GLN A 60 28.39 0.92 27.75
C GLN A 60 27.62 2.06 27.07
N PRO A 61 28.24 2.77 26.11
CA PRO A 61 27.53 3.79 25.32
C PRO A 61 26.46 3.15 24.45
N ILE A 62 25.24 3.69 24.50
CA ILE A 62 24.13 3.24 23.66
C ILE A 62 24.37 3.72 22.23
N GLN A 63 24.54 2.78 21.30
CA GLN A 63 24.56 3.09 19.86
C GLN A 63 23.19 3.53 19.41
N MET A 64 23.12 4.54 18.54
CA MET A 64 21.87 5.09 18.00
C MET A 64 22.05 5.53 16.55
N CYS A 65 21.04 5.27 15.75
CA CYS A 65 20.82 5.93 14.47
C CYS A 65 19.34 6.30 14.32
N GLY A 66 18.99 7.10 13.31
CA GLY A 66 17.61 7.50 13.12
C GLY A 66 17.32 7.93 11.69
N VAL A 67 16.07 7.78 11.28
CA VAL A 67 15.56 8.18 9.96
C VAL A 67 14.38 9.13 10.12
N PRO A 68 14.25 10.17 9.29
CA PRO A 68 13.11 11.06 9.33
C PRO A 68 11.82 10.31 8.97
N VAL A 69 10.74 10.56 9.71
CA VAL A 69 9.45 9.89 9.48
C VAL A 69 8.90 10.11 8.08
N HIS A 70 9.01 11.34 7.57
CA HIS A 70 8.53 11.69 6.22
C HIS A 70 9.29 10.99 5.09
N ALA A 71 10.50 10.49 5.34
CA ALA A 71 11.34 9.77 4.40
C ALA A 71 11.49 8.27 4.74
N SER A 72 10.83 7.80 5.78
CA SER A 72 11.02 6.45 6.35
C SER A 72 10.72 5.31 5.37
N GLU A 73 9.82 5.51 4.41
CA GLU A 73 9.45 4.48 3.43
C GLU A 73 10.65 4.02 2.59
N GLY A 74 11.48 4.95 2.10
CA GLY A 74 12.67 4.60 1.32
C GLY A 74 13.70 3.79 2.12
N TYR A 75 13.90 4.14 3.39
CA TYR A 75 14.77 3.39 4.30
C TYR A 75 14.19 2.02 4.65
N LEU A 76 12.86 1.96 4.89
CA LEU A 76 12.14 0.72 5.13
C LEU A 76 12.30 -0.25 3.96
N LEU A 77 12.10 0.22 2.72
CA LEU A 77 12.29 -0.60 1.52
C LEU A 77 13.70 -1.18 1.44
N THR A 78 14.71 -0.36 1.73
CA THR A 78 16.11 -0.80 1.70
C THR A 78 16.37 -1.91 2.72
N LEU A 79 15.86 -1.79 3.94
CA LEU A 79 15.97 -2.82 4.98
C LEU A 79 15.26 -4.11 4.57
N ILE A 80 14.02 -4.00 4.08
CA ILE A 80 13.23 -5.16 3.65
C ILE A 80 13.90 -5.89 2.49
N ARG A 81 14.44 -5.17 1.50
CA ARG A 81 15.20 -5.77 0.37
C ARG A 81 16.47 -6.48 0.82
N LYS A 82 17.08 -6.04 1.92
CA LYS A 82 18.23 -6.70 2.54
C LYS A 82 17.84 -7.85 3.48
N GLY A 83 16.54 -8.20 3.55
CA GLY A 83 16.04 -9.34 4.32
C GLY A 83 15.72 -9.04 5.79
N PHE A 84 15.81 -7.78 6.22
CA PHE A 84 15.42 -7.41 7.59
C PHE A 84 13.88 -7.37 7.72
N ARG A 85 13.42 -7.62 8.95
CA ARG A 85 12.04 -7.32 9.40
C ARG A 85 12.07 -6.05 10.22
N VAL A 86 11.04 -5.24 10.13
CA VAL A 86 10.98 -3.96 10.83
C VAL A 86 9.68 -3.86 11.63
N ALA A 87 9.82 -3.70 12.95
CA ALA A 87 8.69 -3.40 13.83
C ALA A 87 8.54 -1.87 13.95
N ILE A 88 7.39 -1.34 13.56
CA ILE A 88 7.11 0.11 13.62
C ILE A 88 6.34 0.39 14.90
N ALA A 89 6.96 1.12 15.82
CA ALA A 89 6.36 1.58 17.07
C ALA A 89 6.00 3.07 16.97
N GLU A 90 4.71 3.35 17.10
CA GLU A 90 4.14 4.69 17.05
C GLU A 90 3.73 5.19 18.44
N GLN A 91 3.54 6.49 18.56
CA GLN A 91 3.01 7.13 19.76
C GLN A 91 1.51 6.83 19.84
N MET A 92 1.10 6.24 20.98
CA MET A 92 -0.29 5.81 21.23
C MET A 92 -1.11 6.88 21.96
N GLU A 93 -0.51 8.03 22.25
CA GLU A 93 -1.16 9.15 22.93
C GLU A 93 -0.50 10.48 22.53
N ASP A 94 -1.22 11.57 22.71
CA ASP A 94 -0.66 12.91 22.48
C ASP A 94 0.43 13.22 23.53
N PRO A 95 1.59 13.75 23.12
CA PRO A 95 2.62 14.19 24.05
C PRO A 95 2.13 15.17 25.14
N ALA A 96 1.09 15.97 24.85
CA ALA A 96 0.46 16.85 25.83
C ALA A 96 -0.26 16.09 26.95
N GLU A 97 -0.88 14.94 26.62
CA GLU A 97 -1.51 14.05 27.60
C GLU A 97 -0.46 13.40 28.52
N ALA A 98 0.65 12.96 27.96
CA ALA A 98 1.74 12.40 28.74
C ALA A 98 2.30 13.43 29.74
N LYS A 99 2.45 14.70 29.33
CA LYS A 99 2.92 15.79 30.21
C LYS A 99 2.00 16.01 31.41
N LYS A 100 0.68 15.81 31.30
CA LYS A 100 -0.27 15.93 32.42
C LYS A 100 0.00 14.90 33.53
N ARG A 101 0.64 13.78 33.24
CA ARG A 101 1.01 12.73 34.21
C ARG A 101 2.29 13.04 35.00
N GLY A 102 3.00 14.14 34.68
CA GLY A 102 4.18 14.61 35.35
C GLY A 102 5.42 14.69 34.46
N HIS A 103 6.45 15.41 34.92
CA HIS A 103 7.67 15.69 34.15
C HIS A 103 8.49 14.45 33.74
N LYS A 104 8.33 13.33 34.44
CA LYS A 104 9.02 12.05 34.12
C LYS A 104 8.16 11.08 33.30
N ALA A 105 6.93 11.46 32.96
CA ALA A 105 6.06 10.60 32.18
C ALA A 105 6.55 10.49 30.74
N VAL A 106 6.65 9.26 30.26
CA VAL A 106 7.02 8.96 28.88
C VAL A 106 5.74 8.79 28.05
N VAL A 107 5.74 9.33 26.84
CA VAL A 107 4.69 9.09 25.85
C VAL A 107 4.60 7.59 25.59
N ARG A 108 3.42 7.01 25.72
CA ARG A 108 3.19 5.58 25.48
C ARG A 108 3.38 5.27 24.00
N ARG A 109 4.11 4.20 23.74
CA ARG A 109 4.34 3.67 22.40
C ARG A 109 4.03 2.19 22.36
N ASP A 110 3.57 1.72 21.23
CA ASP A 110 3.47 0.29 20.97
C ASP A 110 3.70 0.03 19.48
N VAL A 111 4.01 -1.23 19.15
CA VAL A 111 4.16 -1.65 17.76
C VAL A 111 2.79 -1.68 17.11
N VAL A 112 2.62 -0.85 16.08
CA VAL A 112 1.41 -0.79 15.29
C VAL A 112 1.47 -1.72 14.08
N ARG A 113 2.67 -2.16 13.71
CA ARG A 113 2.87 -3.01 12.54
C ARG A 113 4.24 -3.69 12.58
N LEU A 114 4.28 -4.93 12.08
CA LEU A 114 5.51 -5.63 11.71
C LEU A 114 5.57 -5.71 10.17
N VAL A 115 6.59 -5.10 9.59
CA VAL A 115 6.82 -5.10 8.13
C VAL A 115 7.81 -6.19 7.76
N THR A 116 7.41 -7.02 6.81
CA THR A 116 8.19 -8.14 6.30
C THR A 116 8.14 -8.15 4.77
N PRO A 117 9.00 -8.91 4.07
CA PRO A 117 9.00 -8.95 2.62
C PRO A 117 7.66 -9.29 1.98
N GLY A 118 6.85 -10.17 2.62
CA GLY A 118 5.53 -10.59 2.13
C GLY A 118 4.35 -9.75 2.62
N THR A 119 4.59 -8.71 3.46
CA THR A 119 3.51 -7.92 4.06
C THR A 119 3.56 -6.43 3.70
N LEU A 120 4.19 -6.08 2.58
CA LEU A 120 4.23 -4.71 2.06
C LEU A 120 2.86 -4.30 1.49
N THR A 121 2.45 -3.07 1.77
CA THR A 121 1.18 -2.48 1.29
C THR A 121 1.33 -1.07 0.73
N GLU A 122 2.45 -0.42 1.01
CA GLU A 122 2.75 0.93 0.53
C GLU A 122 2.98 0.91 -0.99
N GLU A 123 2.32 1.83 -1.67
CA GLU A 123 2.41 1.94 -3.13
C GLU A 123 3.84 2.19 -3.61
N SER A 124 4.59 3.03 -2.90
CA SER A 124 6.00 3.35 -3.19
C SER A 124 6.95 2.16 -3.04
N LEU A 125 6.54 1.12 -2.29
CA LEU A 125 7.36 -0.07 -2.00
C LEU A 125 7.02 -1.25 -2.92
N LEU A 126 5.88 -1.21 -3.60
CA LEU A 126 5.38 -2.28 -4.46
C LEU A 126 5.63 -1.96 -5.94
N GLU A 127 5.99 -2.98 -6.71
CA GLU A 127 6.00 -2.88 -8.17
C GLU A 127 4.55 -2.88 -8.68
N PRO A 128 4.07 -1.82 -9.39
CA PRO A 128 2.64 -1.72 -9.75
C PRO A 128 2.14 -2.89 -10.60
N ARG A 129 2.99 -3.38 -11.50
CA ARG A 129 2.66 -4.39 -12.51
C ARG A 129 3.01 -5.83 -12.10
N ARG A 130 3.29 -6.07 -10.82
CA ARG A 130 3.70 -7.37 -10.28
C ARG A 130 2.97 -7.69 -8.98
N ASN A 131 2.66 -8.98 -8.79
CA ASN A 131 2.13 -9.47 -7.52
C ASN A 131 3.23 -9.55 -6.45
N SER A 132 2.83 -9.40 -5.18
CA SER A 132 3.72 -9.52 -4.01
C SER A 132 3.21 -10.63 -3.10
N TYR A 133 3.53 -11.87 -3.44
CA TYR A 133 3.00 -13.03 -2.74
C TYR A 133 3.70 -13.32 -1.42
N LEU A 134 2.87 -13.54 -0.39
CA LEU A 134 3.18 -14.25 0.84
C LEU A 134 2.64 -15.67 0.70
N CYS A 135 3.48 -16.69 0.89
CA CYS A 135 3.10 -18.09 0.80
C CYS A 135 3.19 -18.80 2.14
N ALA A 136 2.37 -19.80 2.36
CA ALA A 136 2.51 -20.77 3.46
C ALA A 136 2.48 -22.18 2.92
N VAL A 137 3.40 -23.03 3.38
CA VAL A 137 3.43 -24.46 3.08
C VAL A 137 3.08 -25.23 4.35
N ALA A 138 2.02 -25.99 4.30
CA ALA A 138 1.55 -26.82 5.40
C ALA A 138 1.66 -28.32 5.05
N GLU A 139 1.98 -29.12 6.03
CA GLU A 139 1.95 -30.58 5.96
C GLU A 139 1.09 -31.12 7.10
N VAL A 140 0.08 -31.89 6.76
CA VAL A 140 -0.82 -32.56 7.69
C VAL A 140 -1.01 -34.02 7.27
N ARG A 141 -0.51 -34.99 8.05
CA ARG A 141 -0.64 -36.43 7.77
C ARG A 141 -0.17 -36.80 6.35
N ASP A 142 1.03 -36.44 5.97
CA ASP A 142 1.65 -36.70 4.67
C ASP A 142 1.00 -35.97 3.47
N GLU A 143 -0.08 -35.21 3.69
CA GLU A 143 -0.63 -34.28 2.70
C GLU A 143 0.09 -32.93 2.79
N ILE A 144 0.50 -32.40 1.66
CA ILE A 144 1.15 -31.11 1.58
C ILE A 144 0.26 -30.16 0.78
N ALA A 145 0.16 -28.94 1.25
CA ALA A 145 -0.55 -27.88 0.55
C ALA A 145 0.23 -26.56 0.59
N LEU A 146 0.02 -25.76 -0.42
CA LEU A 146 0.52 -24.43 -0.56
C LEU A 146 -0.66 -23.44 -0.61
N ALA A 147 -0.66 -22.43 0.27
CA ALA A 147 -1.55 -21.29 0.17
C ALA A 147 -0.74 -20.01 -0.07
N TRP A 148 -1.29 -19.06 -0.79
CA TRP A 148 -0.64 -17.77 -1.02
C TRP A 148 -1.64 -16.64 -1.11
N THR A 149 -1.17 -15.45 -0.77
CA THR A 149 -1.94 -14.22 -0.82
C THR A 149 -1.07 -13.06 -1.27
N ASP A 150 -1.66 -12.13 -2.00
CA ASP A 150 -1.12 -10.78 -2.17
C ASP A 150 -1.99 -9.84 -1.33
N ILE A 151 -1.45 -9.38 -0.20
CA ILE A 151 -2.22 -8.53 0.73
C ILE A 151 -2.57 -7.17 0.12
N SER A 152 -1.84 -6.74 -0.90
CA SER A 152 -2.10 -5.48 -1.58
C SER A 152 -3.31 -5.54 -2.53
N THR A 153 -3.75 -6.73 -2.91
CA THR A 153 -4.92 -6.97 -3.76
C THR A 153 -6.01 -7.80 -3.08
N GLY A 154 -5.69 -8.41 -1.95
CA GLY A 154 -6.58 -9.31 -1.22
C GLY A 154 -6.73 -10.69 -1.86
N GLU A 155 -6.00 -11.03 -2.91
CA GLU A 155 -6.06 -12.35 -3.53
C GLU A 155 -5.68 -13.44 -2.53
N LEU A 156 -6.47 -14.49 -2.41
CA LEU A 156 -6.17 -15.68 -1.59
C LEU A 156 -6.39 -16.94 -2.42
N ARG A 157 -5.34 -17.73 -2.59
CA ARG A 157 -5.38 -18.99 -3.33
C ARG A 157 -4.76 -20.12 -2.52
N VAL A 158 -5.16 -21.34 -2.88
CA VAL A 158 -4.67 -22.56 -2.24
C VAL A 158 -4.65 -23.71 -3.23
N MET A 159 -3.71 -24.63 -3.06
CA MET A 159 -3.63 -25.87 -3.83
C MET A 159 -3.02 -27.00 -3.01
N ALA A 160 -3.42 -28.22 -3.30
CA ALA A 160 -2.68 -29.40 -2.87
C ALA A 160 -1.34 -29.49 -3.64
N SER A 161 -0.29 -29.92 -2.95
CA SER A 161 1.04 -30.08 -3.54
C SER A 161 1.71 -31.37 -3.06
N SER A 162 2.98 -31.54 -3.36
CA SER A 162 3.81 -32.65 -2.88
C SER A 162 5.25 -32.20 -2.73
N LEU A 163 6.10 -32.96 -2.06
CA LEU A 163 7.52 -32.63 -1.92
C LEU A 163 8.22 -32.43 -3.27
N LEU A 164 7.83 -33.18 -4.30
CA LEU A 164 8.40 -33.04 -5.65
C LEU A 164 7.92 -31.78 -6.37
N ARG A 165 6.75 -31.24 -6.00
CA ARG A 165 6.13 -30.12 -6.67
C ARG A 165 6.36 -28.77 -5.99
N ILE A 166 6.72 -28.76 -4.70
CA ILE A 166 6.93 -27.51 -3.95
C ILE A 166 7.93 -26.58 -4.67
N GLY A 167 9.06 -27.11 -5.13
CA GLY A 167 10.06 -26.31 -5.84
C GLY A 167 9.50 -25.64 -7.10
N PRO A 168 8.96 -26.38 -8.07
CA PRO A 168 8.24 -25.83 -9.22
C PRO A 168 7.11 -24.87 -8.88
N ASP A 169 6.31 -25.17 -7.85
CA ASP A 169 5.19 -24.32 -7.42
C ASP A 169 5.67 -22.99 -6.83
N LEU A 170 6.73 -23.00 -5.99
CA LEU A 170 7.35 -21.78 -5.48
C LEU A 170 8.03 -20.96 -6.60
N ALA A 171 8.72 -21.63 -7.54
CA ALA A 171 9.34 -20.95 -8.68
C ALA A 171 8.30 -20.27 -9.57
N ARG A 172 7.11 -20.87 -9.72
CA ARG A 172 5.97 -20.30 -10.45
C ARG A 172 5.43 -19.04 -9.78
N LEU A 173 5.28 -19.07 -8.47
CA LEU A 173 4.70 -17.97 -7.69
C LEU A 173 5.71 -16.86 -7.41
N ALA A 174 7.00 -17.19 -7.37
CA ALA A 174 8.09 -16.27 -7.02
C ALA A 174 7.75 -15.43 -5.77
N PRO A 175 7.39 -16.06 -4.63
CA PRO A 175 6.93 -15.35 -3.46
C PRO A 175 8.01 -14.46 -2.88
N ARG A 176 7.63 -13.40 -2.17
CA ARG A 176 8.55 -12.54 -1.41
C ARG A 176 8.91 -13.16 -0.06
N GLU A 177 7.99 -13.95 0.49
CA GLU A 177 8.17 -14.60 1.78
C GLU A 177 7.41 -15.92 1.83
N VAL A 178 8.02 -16.93 2.48
CA VAL A 178 7.44 -18.26 2.66
C VAL A 178 7.39 -18.62 4.13
N LEU A 179 6.19 -18.95 4.60
CA LEU A 179 5.92 -19.39 5.96
C LEU A 179 6.02 -20.92 6.02
N LEU A 180 6.84 -21.45 6.91
CA LEU A 180 7.02 -22.88 7.14
C LEU A 180 6.94 -23.19 8.63
N SER A 181 6.53 -24.41 8.99
CA SER A 181 6.70 -24.86 10.36
C SER A 181 8.20 -25.00 10.66
N GLU A 182 8.62 -24.71 11.91
CA GLU A 182 10.02 -24.85 12.35
C GLU A 182 10.62 -26.22 12.00
N ALA A 183 9.82 -27.29 12.09
CA ALA A 183 10.26 -28.66 11.78
C ALA A 183 10.56 -28.87 10.28
N ARG A 184 10.00 -28.05 9.38
CA ARG A 184 10.16 -28.14 7.92
C ARG A 184 11.03 -27.04 7.34
N SER A 185 11.39 -26.03 8.11
CA SER A 185 12.17 -24.90 7.63
C SER A 185 13.54 -25.31 7.09
N GLN A 186 14.26 -26.20 7.80
CA GLN A 186 15.58 -26.65 7.39
C GLN A 186 15.57 -27.45 6.07
N PRO A 187 14.72 -28.49 5.87
CA PRO A 187 14.69 -29.27 4.62
C PRO A 187 14.26 -28.48 3.39
N LEU A 188 13.48 -27.41 3.55
CA LEU A 188 12.95 -26.60 2.44
C LEU A 188 13.68 -25.26 2.25
N ALA A 189 14.66 -24.95 3.11
CA ALA A 189 15.37 -23.67 3.10
C ALA A 189 16.06 -23.39 1.76
N GLU A 190 16.70 -24.40 1.16
CA GLU A 190 17.38 -24.26 -0.12
C GLU A 190 16.38 -23.94 -1.24
N LEU A 191 15.25 -24.65 -1.33
CA LEU A 191 14.20 -24.39 -2.32
C LEU A 191 13.61 -22.99 -2.19
N VAL A 192 13.43 -22.51 -0.97
CA VAL A 192 12.94 -21.15 -0.71
C VAL A 192 13.98 -20.11 -1.12
N ALA A 193 15.25 -20.35 -0.80
CA ALA A 193 16.37 -19.47 -1.18
C ALA A 193 16.57 -19.41 -2.70
N GLU A 194 16.44 -20.54 -3.42
CA GLU A 194 16.52 -20.60 -4.89
C GLU A 194 15.45 -19.72 -5.56
N CYS A 195 14.28 -19.56 -4.93
CA CYS A 195 13.22 -18.67 -5.41
C CYS A 195 13.45 -17.20 -5.03
N GLY A 196 14.50 -16.89 -4.27
CA GLY A 196 14.80 -15.55 -3.77
C GLY A 196 13.81 -15.04 -2.71
N ALA A 197 13.08 -15.95 -2.05
CA ALA A 197 12.11 -15.63 -1.02
C ALA A 197 12.72 -15.62 0.39
N ALA A 198 12.21 -14.76 1.26
CA ALA A 198 12.54 -14.82 2.68
C ALA A 198 11.84 -16.01 3.35
N LEU A 199 12.59 -16.76 4.16
CA LEU A 199 12.03 -17.86 4.95
C LEU A 199 11.60 -17.36 6.32
N THR A 200 10.36 -17.68 6.71
CA THR A 200 9.81 -17.36 8.04
C THR A 200 9.35 -18.63 8.73
N PRO A 201 10.11 -19.15 9.70
CA PRO A 201 9.67 -20.26 10.51
C PRO A 201 8.57 -19.82 11.49
N LEU A 202 7.51 -20.63 11.59
CA LEU A 202 6.41 -20.45 12.54
C LEU A 202 6.28 -21.69 13.43
N SER A 203 5.69 -21.49 14.59
CA SER A 203 5.41 -22.60 15.50
C SER A 203 4.44 -23.60 14.87
N ARG A 204 4.54 -24.87 15.26
CA ARG A 204 3.65 -25.93 14.76
C ARG A 204 2.16 -25.64 15.00
N GLY A 205 1.83 -24.90 16.05
CA GLY A 205 0.45 -24.53 16.38
C GLY A 205 -0.22 -23.64 15.34
N ASN A 206 0.55 -22.82 14.58
CA ASN A 206 0.01 -21.99 13.51
C ASN A 206 -0.54 -22.81 12.33
N PHE A 207 -0.11 -24.07 12.20
CA PHE A 207 -0.54 -25.00 11.16
C PHE A 207 -1.58 -26.02 11.65
N ASP A 208 -2.27 -25.76 12.78
CA ASP A 208 -3.37 -26.61 13.23
C ASP A 208 -4.63 -26.39 12.40
N SER A 209 -5.03 -27.41 11.63
CA SER A 209 -6.16 -27.32 10.70
C SER A 209 -7.51 -27.08 11.38
N THR A 210 -7.69 -27.54 12.63
CA THR A 210 -8.96 -27.37 13.35
C THR A 210 -9.18 -25.94 13.81
N SER A 211 -8.15 -25.32 14.37
CA SER A 211 -8.21 -23.90 14.76
C SER A 211 -8.21 -22.99 13.53
N ALA A 212 -7.49 -23.36 12.47
CA ALA A 212 -7.49 -22.68 11.19
C ALA A 212 -8.89 -22.60 10.57
N GLU A 213 -9.63 -23.70 10.52
CA GLU A 213 -10.99 -23.75 9.97
C GLU A 213 -11.91 -22.76 10.70
N ARG A 214 -11.88 -22.75 12.04
CA ARG A 214 -12.70 -21.81 12.83
C ARG A 214 -12.37 -20.35 12.50
N ARG A 215 -11.08 -20.00 12.42
CA ARG A 215 -10.65 -18.64 12.10
C ARG A 215 -11.09 -18.21 10.70
N LEU A 216 -10.91 -19.09 9.73
CA LEU A 216 -11.34 -18.83 8.35
C LEU A 216 -12.86 -18.67 8.25
N CYS A 217 -13.64 -19.50 8.96
CA CYS A 217 -15.09 -19.36 9.03
C CYS A 217 -15.51 -18.00 9.63
N VAL A 218 -14.84 -17.57 10.72
CA VAL A 218 -15.08 -16.24 11.31
C VAL A 218 -14.71 -15.12 10.34
N LEU A 219 -13.53 -15.22 9.71
CA LEU A 219 -13.04 -14.22 8.76
C LEU A 219 -14.00 -14.01 7.59
N PHE A 220 -14.53 -15.09 7.03
CA PHE A 220 -15.44 -15.03 5.87
C PHE A 220 -16.93 -14.98 6.23
N GLY A 221 -17.26 -14.96 7.51
CA GLY A 221 -18.65 -14.88 7.99
C GLY A 221 -19.52 -16.10 7.62
N VAL A 222 -18.93 -17.30 7.57
CA VAL A 222 -19.61 -18.54 7.18
C VAL A 222 -19.59 -19.59 8.28
N GLY A 223 -20.57 -20.48 8.29
CA GLY A 223 -20.62 -21.59 9.24
C GLY A 223 -19.66 -22.73 8.89
N THR A 224 -19.27 -22.86 7.61
CA THR A 224 -18.36 -23.88 7.11
C THR A 224 -17.66 -23.40 5.84
N LEU A 225 -16.41 -23.83 5.63
CA LEU A 225 -15.66 -23.51 4.40
C LEU A 225 -16.19 -24.26 3.17
N GLN A 226 -17.05 -25.26 3.33
CA GLN A 226 -17.67 -25.97 2.22
C GLN A 226 -18.46 -25.06 1.28
N ALA A 227 -18.88 -23.89 1.76
CA ALA A 227 -19.51 -22.86 0.91
C ALA A 227 -18.59 -22.38 -0.25
N PHE A 228 -17.27 -22.54 -0.09
CA PHE A 228 -16.26 -22.11 -1.07
C PHE A 228 -15.60 -23.28 -1.80
N GLY A 229 -15.96 -24.50 -1.47
CA GLY A 229 -15.42 -25.73 -2.03
C GLY A 229 -14.93 -26.73 -0.95
N SER A 230 -14.51 -27.90 -1.41
CA SER A 230 -13.95 -28.92 -0.52
C SER A 230 -12.44 -28.72 -0.41
N PHE A 231 -11.96 -28.37 0.78
CA PHE A 231 -10.54 -28.19 1.08
C PHE A 231 -10.01 -29.35 1.92
N GLY A 232 -8.80 -29.84 1.59
CA GLY A 232 -8.07 -30.80 2.41
C GLY A 232 -7.55 -30.16 3.71
N ARG A 233 -7.20 -30.99 4.71
CA ARG A 233 -6.69 -30.49 6.00
C ARG A 233 -5.41 -29.67 5.85
N ALA A 234 -4.50 -30.08 4.98
CA ALA A 234 -3.28 -29.34 4.69
C ALA A 234 -3.58 -27.98 4.03
N GLU A 235 -4.57 -27.92 3.13
CA GLU A 235 -5.00 -26.67 2.49
C GLU A 235 -5.56 -25.68 3.53
N VAL A 236 -6.42 -26.16 4.42
CA VAL A 236 -6.97 -25.35 5.53
C VAL A 236 -5.87 -24.87 6.46
N ALA A 237 -4.91 -25.75 6.82
CA ALA A 237 -3.78 -25.39 7.68
C ALA A 237 -2.89 -24.32 7.03
N ALA A 238 -2.62 -24.41 5.73
CA ALA A 238 -1.82 -23.41 5.00
C ALA A 238 -2.52 -22.05 4.97
N MET A 239 -3.81 -21.98 4.64
CA MET A 239 -4.60 -20.75 4.69
C MET A 239 -4.66 -20.17 6.11
N GLY A 240 -4.84 -21.03 7.13
CA GLY A 240 -4.85 -20.62 8.52
C GLY A 240 -3.54 -19.99 8.98
N ALA A 241 -2.40 -20.57 8.57
CA ALA A 241 -1.08 -20.03 8.88
C ALA A 241 -0.86 -18.64 8.25
N LEU A 242 -1.35 -18.40 7.01
CA LEU A 242 -1.35 -17.07 6.40
C LEU A 242 -2.14 -16.07 7.23
N VAL A 243 -3.38 -16.42 7.60
CA VAL A 243 -4.27 -15.51 8.36
C VAL A 243 -3.68 -15.20 9.74
N ASP A 244 -3.13 -16.19 10.45
CA ASP A 244 -2.45 -15.99 11.74
C ASP A 244 -1.25 -15.03 11.61
N TYR A 245 -0.45 -15.25 10.58
CA TYR A 245 0.71 -14.40 10.34
C TYR A 245 0.31 -12.96 9.96
N LEU A 246 -0.75 -12.81 9.17
CA LEU A 246 -1.29 -11.49 8.85
C LEU A 246 -1.88 -10.80 10.07
N ASP A 247 -2.60 -11.52 10.93
CA ASP A 247 -3.13 -10.98 12.19
C ASP A 247 -2.00 -10.48 13.10
N LEU A 248 -0.94 -11.27 13.24
CA LEU A 248 0.25 -10.92 14.01
C LEU A 248 0.95 -9.68 13.43
N THR A 249 1.22 -9.66 12.13
CA THR A 249 2.01 -8.61 11.46
C THR A 249 1.23 -7.31 11.30
N GLN A 250 -0.08 -7.38 11.12
CA GLN A 250 -0.98 -6.23 10.98
C GLN A 250 -1.65 -5.81 12.29
N ARG A 251 -1.31 -6.47 13.41
CA ARG A 251 -1.79 -6.13 14.76
C ARG A 251 -3.31 -6.11 14.88
N GLY A 252 -3.95 -7.18 14.40
CA GLY A 252 -5.41 -7.33 14.43
C GLY A 252 -6.17 -6.61 13.32
N LYS A 253 -5.48 -5.83 12.47
CA LYS A 253 -6.06 -5.22 11.28
C LYS A 253 -5.83 -6.15 10.08
N LEU A 254 -6.69 -7.15 9.92
CA LEU A 254 -6.57 -8.09 8.80
C LEU A 254 -6.83 -7.39 7.46
N PRO A 255 -6.04 -7.71 6.41
CA PRO A 255 -6.35 -7.24 5.07
C PRO A 255 -7.69 -7.80 4.60
N LEU A 256 -8.31 -7.12 3.65
CA LEU A 256 -9.52 -7.60 3.00
C LEU A 256 -9.14 -8.76 2.07
N LEU A 257 -9.18 -9.98 2.59
CA LEU A 257 -8.94 -11.17 1.79
C LEU A 257 -10.20 -11.52 0.98
N GLN A 258 -9.99 -11.82 -0.29
CA GLN A 258 -11.04 -12.37 -1.15
C GLN A 258 -11.34 -13.81 -0.76
N LEU A 259 -12.50 -14.32 -1.18
CA LEU A 259 -12.86 -15.71 -0.95
C LEU A 259 -11.78 -16.65 -1.51
N PRO A 260 -11.44 -17.71 -0.79
CA PRO A 260 -10.35 -18.60 -1.18
C PRO A 260 -10.67 -19.29 -2.51
N GLN A 261 -9.71 -19.24 -3.43
CA GLN A 261 -9.81 -19.93 -4.72
C GLN A 261 -8.88 -21.13 -4.73
N ARG A 262 -9.46 -22.31 -4.94
CA ARG A 262 -8.68 -23.54 -5.05
C ARG A 262 -8.17 -23.71 -6.48
N GLU A 263 -6.85 -23.85 -6.64
CA GLU A 263 -6.28 -24.30 -7.91
C GLU A 263 -6.24 -25.84 -7.95
N THR A 264 -6.72 -26.39 -9.05
CA THR A 264 -6.73 -27.84 -9.24
C THR A 264 -5.35 -28.34 -9.67
N VAL A 265 -4.93 -29.45 -9.07
CA VAL A 265 -3.71 -30.15 -9.47
C VAL A 265 -3.87 -30.64 -10.92
N GLY A 266 -2.92 -30.28 -11.78
CA GLY A 266 -2.97 -30.62 -13.21
C GLY A 266 -3.77 -29.65 -14.09
N GLY A 267 -4.35 -28.58 -13.52
CA GLY A 267 -5.05 -27.54 -14.30
C GLY A 267 -4.12 -26.58 -15.05
N SER A 268 -2.83 -26.60 -14.72
CA SER A 268 -1.79 -25.78 -15.38
C SER A 268 -0.55 -26.58 -15.74
N MET A 269 0.16 -26.12 -16.75
CA MET A 269 1.41 -26.69 -17.22
C MET A 269 2.48 -26.62 -16.10
N GLN A 270 3.12 -27.75 -15.83
CA GLN A 270 4.20 -27.83 -14.86
C GLN A 270 5.51 -27.45 -15.55
N ILE A 271 6.15 -26.40 -15.10
CA ILE A 271 7.42 -25.90 -15.59
C ILE A 271 8.35 -25.76 -14.37
N ASP A 272 9.44 -26.52 -14.35
CA ASP A 272 10.43 -26.45 -13.27
C ASP A 272 11.20 -25.12 -13.24
N ALA A 273 11.89 -24.86 -12.13
CA ALA A 273 12.60 -23.60 -11.90
C ALA A 273 13.71 -23.34 -12.95
N ALA A 274 14.45 -24.39 -13.33
CA ALA A 274 15.53 -24.27 -14.30
C ALA A 274 14.99 -23.96 -15.70
N THR A 275 13.94 -24.67 -16.11
CA THR A 275 13.25 -24.42 -17.40
C THR A 275 12.66 -23.01 -17.45
N ARG A 276 11.98 -22.53 -16.36
CA ARG A 276 11.46 -21.16 -16.29
C ARG A 276 12.55 -20.12 -16.48
N ARG A 277 13.67 -20.30 -15.79
CA ARG A 277 14.81 -19.41 -15.88
C ARG A 277 15.44 -19.43 -17.27
N ASN A 278 15.65 -20.62 -17.85
CA ASN A 278 16.26 -20.76 -19.17
C ASN A 278 15.38 -20.23 -20.30
N LEU A 279 14.06 -20.33 -20.17
CA LEU A 279 13.08 -19.73 -21.09
C LEU A 279 12.85 -18.23 -20.84
N GLU A 280 13.46 -17.67 -19.81
CA GLU A 280 13.31 -16.25 -19.44
C GLU A 280 11.84 -15.80 -19.39
N ILE A 281 10.97 -16.61 -18.78
CA ILE A 281 9.51 -16.40 -18.85
C ILE A 281 9.13 -15.07 -18.22
N SER A 282 9.52 -14.82 -16.97
CA SER A 282 9.15 -13.61 -16.19
C SER A 282 10.32 -12.67 -15.92
N ALA A 283 11.55 -13.16 -16.01
CA ALA A 283 12.76 -12.39 -15.79
C ALA A 283 13.87 -12.86 -16.75
N ALA A 284 14.72 -11.94 -17.19
CA ALA A 284 15.87 -12.24 -18.02
C ALA A 284 17.01 -12.88 -17.20
N LEU A 285 17.88 -13.64 -17.82
CA LEU A 285 19.09 -14.22 -17.19
C LEU A 285 20.04 -13.13 -16.67
N SER A 286 20.04 -11.96 -17.29
CA SER A 286 20.78 -10.78 -16.84
C SER A 286 20.18 -10.10 -15.59
N GLY A 287 19.03 -10.57 -15.13
CA GLY A 287 18.23 -9.99 -14.06
C GLY A 287 17.20 -8.97 -14.55
N GLY A 288 16.11 -8.83 -13.80
CA GLY A 288 15.02 -7.91 -14.10
C GLY A 288 14.03 -8.43 -15.15
N ARG A 289 13.02 -7.59 -15.43
CA ARG A 289 11.92 -7.95 -16.35
C ARG A 289 12.28 -7.74 -17.82
N GLU A 290 13.10 -6.74 -18.11
CA GLU A 290 13.49 -6.40 -19.49
C GLU A 290 14.26 -7.55 -20.14
N GLY A 291 13.91 -7.91 -21.38
CA GLY A 291 14.44 -9.06 -22.07
C GLY A 291 13.71 -10.39 -21.82
N SER A 292 12.73 -10.42 -20.92
CA SER A 292 11.91 -11.61 -20.68
C SER A 292 10.76 -11.75 -21.67
N LEU A 293 10.16 -12.96 -21.75
CA LEU A 293 8.94 -13.21 -22.51
C LEU A 293 7.79 -12.34 -22.00
N LEU A 294 7.66 -12.19 -20.67
CA LEU A 294 6.66 -11.31 -20.06
C LEU A 294 6.81 -9.87 -20.56
N ALA A 295 8.01 -9.33 -20.63
CA ALA A 295 8.24 -7.99 -21.15
C ALA A 295 7.93 -7.88 -22.64
N ALA A 296 8.23 -8.93 -23.42
CA ALA A 296 7.91 -8.96 -24.84
C ALA A 296 6.42 -8.99 -25.12
N MET A 297 5.63 -9.67 -24.29
CA MET A 297 4.18 -9.82 -24.47
C MET A 297 3.35 -8.69 -23.84
N ASP A 298 3.87 -7.97 -22.86
CA ASP A 298 3.06 -7.00 -22.10
C ASP A 298 2.71 -5.76 -22.90
N ARG A 299 1.45 -5.70 -23.32
CA ARG A 299 0.80 -4.55 -23.94
C ARG A 299 -0.36 -4.01 -23.08
N THR A 300 -0.52 -4.50 -21.85
CA THR A 300 -1.57 -4.05 -20.95
C THR A 300 -1.34 -2.57 -20.56
N VAL A 301 -2.43 -1.88 -20.27
CA VAL A 301 -2.40 -0.44 -19.90
C VAL A 301 -2.79 -0.19 -18.45
N THR A 302 -3.29 -1.23 -17.74
CA THR A 302 -3.60 -1.18 -16.31
C THR A 302 -2.62 -2.02 -15.48
N ALA A 303 -2.45 -1.68 -14.21
CA ALA A 303 -1.65 -2.48 -13.29
C ALA A 303 -2.29 -3.87 -13.04
N ALA A 304 -3.60 -3.94 -12.91
CA ALA A 304 -4.34 -5.18 -12.71
C ALA A 304 -4.25 -6.12 -13.91
N GLY A 305 -4.34 -5.60 -15.14
CA GLY A 305 -4.14 -6.37 -16.38
C GLY A 305 -2.73 -6.93 -16.49
N ALA A 306 -1.71 -6.16 -16.12
CA ALA A 306 -0.32 -6.61 -16.12
C ALA A 306 -0.07 -7.75 -15.10
N ARG A 307 -0.63 -7.66 -13.89
CA ARG A 307 -0.58 -8.73 -12.89
C ARG A 307 -1.31 -9.98 -13.38
N LEU A 308 -2.43 -9.83 -14.09
CA LEU A 308 -3.16 -10.95 -14.69
C LEU A 308 -2.34 -11.63 -15.79
N LEU A 309 -1.66 -10.86 -16.66
CA LEU A 309 -0.75 -11.41 -17.68
C LEU A 309 0.39 -12.21 -17.03
N GLU A 310 1.09 -11.63 -16.05
CA GLU A 310 2.18 -12.31 -15.34
C GLU A 310 1.71 -13.65 -14.76
N ARG A 311 0.57 -13.66 -14.08
CA ARG A 311 -0.01 -14.88 -13.51
C ARG A 311 -0.34 -15.93 -14.57
N ARG A 312 -0.96 -15.55 -15.69
CA ARG A 312 -1.32 -16.49 -16.77
C ARG A 312 -0.10 -17.04 -17.50
N LEU A 313 0.90 -16.21 -17.71
CA LEU A 313 2.15 -16.63 -18.32
C LEU A 313 2.96 -17.56 -17.39
N ALA A 314 2.93 -17.28 -16.06
CA ALA A 314 3.55 -18.14 -15.07
C ALA A 314 2.84 -19.50 -14.93
N SER A 315 1.56 -19.59 -15.26
CA SER A 315 0.71 -20.79 -15.11
C SER A 315 -0.17 -21.00 -16.33
N PRO A 316 0.41 -21.44 -17.48
CA PRO A 316 -0.38 -21.72 -18.68
C PRO A 316 -1.44 -22.79 -18.41
N SER A 317 -2.68 -22.54 -18.81
CA SER A 317 -3.80 -23.46 -18.59
C SER A 317 -3.66 -24.71 -19.46
N LEU A 318 -4.14 -25.84 -18.94
CA LEU A 318 -4.33 -27.10 -19.70
C LEU A 318 -5.82 -27.35 -19.99
N ASP A 319 -6.72 -26.48 -19.56
CA ASP A 319 -8.15 -26.57 -19.86
C ASP A 319 -8.42 -26.00 -21.25
N LEU A 320 -8.72 -26.86 -22.19
CA LEU A 320 -8.99 -26.49 -23.59
C LEU A 320 -10.17 -25.54 -23.73
N THR A 321 -11.24 -25.73 -22.92
CA THR A 321 -12.39 -24.83 -22.92
C THR A 321 -12.01 -23.41 -22.55
N LEU A 322 -11.21 -23.29 -21.49
CA LEU A 322 -10.70 -21.98 -21.04
C LEU A 322 -9.70 -21.37 -22.04
N ILE A 323 -8.85 -22.20 -22.66
CA ILE A 323 -7.91 -21.74 -23.69
C ILE A 323 -8.69 -21.18 -24.87
N GLN A 324 -9.70 -21.92 -25.38
CA GLN A 324 -10.52 -21.47 -26.50
C GLN A 324 -11.29 -20.19 -26.18
N ALA A 325 -11.90 -20.09 -24.98
CA ALA A 325 -12.60 -18.88 -24.56
C ALA A 325 -11.67 -17.64 -24.52
N ARG A 326 -10.40 -17.81 -24.13
CA ARG A 326 -9.39 -16.74 -24.16
C ARG A 326 -8.97 -16.39 -25.60
N LEU A 327 -8.82 -17.36 -26.49
CA LEU A 327 -8.53 -17.13 -27.91
C LEU A 327 -9.68 -16.38 -28.60
N ASP A 328 -10.92 -16.78 -28.33
CA ASP A 328 -12.12 -16.11 -28.86
C ASP A 328 -12.21 -14.64 -28.39
N ALA A 329 -11.87 -14.39 -27.11
CA ALA A 329 -11.83 -13.05 -26.58
C ALA A 329 -10.79 -12.17 -27.30
N VAL A 330 -9.60 -12.71 -27.56
CA VAL A 330 -8.54 -11.98 -28.29
C VAL A 330 -8.96 -11.78 -29.75
N ARG A 331 -9.46 -12.83 -30.43
CA ARG A 331 -9.91 -12.77 -31.81
C ARG A 331 -10.96 -11.67 -32.03
N SER A 332 -11.95 -11.59 -31.14
CA SER A 332 -13.02 -10.58 -31.25
C SER A 332 -12.48 -9.15 -31.26
N LEU A 333 -11.37 -8.89 -30.53
CA LEU A 333 -10.71 -7.57 -30.46
C LEU A 333 -9.64 -7.38 -31.55
N VAL A 334 -9.13 -8.44 -32.17
CA VAL A 334 -8.32 -8.36 -33.39
C VAL A 334 -9.20 -7.93 -34.55
N ASP A 335 -10.41 -8.54 -34.70
CA ASP A 335 -11.36 -8.30 -35.79
C ASP A 335 -11.99 -6.90 -35.71
N ASP A 336 -12.18 -6.35 -34.49
CA ASP A 336 -12.68 -4.98 -34.27
C ASP A 336 -11.59 -4.05 -33.72
N GLY A 337 -10.75 -3.55 -34.62
CA GLY A 337 -9.66 -2.62 -34.27
C GLY A 337 -10.15 -1.33 -33.64
N ARG A 338 -11.33 -0.82 -34.04
CA ARG A 338 -11.90 0.41 -33.46
C ARG A 338 -12.30 0.20 -32.00
N LEU A 339 -12.99 -0.90 -31.72
CA LEU A 339 -13.39 -1.27 -30.37
C LEU A 339 -12.15 -1.46 -29.48
N ARG A 340 -11.13 -2.17 -29.97
CA ARG A 340 -9.85 -2.36 -29.26
C ARG A 340 -9.21 -1.04 -28.86
N GLU A 341 -9.09 -0.07 -29.77
CA GLU A 341 -8.49 1.23 -29.51
C GLU A 341 -9.29 2.03 -28.48
N GLN A 342 -10.62 2.11 -28.64
CA GLN A 342 -11.51 2.80 -27.70
C GLN A 342 -11.43 2.19 -26.30
N LEU A 343 -11.45 0.86 -26.21
CA LEU A 343 -11.32 0.14 -24.94
C LEU A 343 -9.99 0.48 -24.24
N ARG A 344 -8.88 0.43 -24.95
CA ARG A 344 -7.56 0.74 -24.42
C ARG A 344 -7.43 2.20 -23.96
N GLU A 345 -8.07 3.14 -24.65
CA GLU A 345 -8.09 4.53 -24.26
C GLU A 345 -8.78 4.74 -22.91
N VAL A 346 -9.95 4.15 -22.71
CA VAL A 346 -10.67 4.21 -21.44
C VAL A 346 -9.89 3.51 -20.33
N LEU A 347 -9.32 2.33 -20.60
CA LEU A 347 -8.55 1.55 -19.63
C LEU A 347 -7.29 2.29 -19.12
N ARG A 348 -6.65 3.15 -19.93
CA ARG A 348 -5.53 3.98 -19.47
C ARG A 348 -5.89 4.95 -18.34
N GLN A 349 -7.18 5.27 -18.19
CA GLN A 349 -7.68 6.15 -17.14
C GLN A 349 -8.06 5.39 -15.86
N VAL A 350 -7.98 4.06 -15.85
CA VAL A 350 -8.32 3.22 -14.70
C VAL A 350 -7.15 3.15 -13.73
N PRO A 351 -7.30 3.65 -12.51
CA PRO A 351 -6.28 3.53 -11.46
C PRO A 351 -6.26 2.11 -10.84
N ASP A 352 -5.29 1.84 -10.00
CA ASP A 352 -5.16 0.56 -9.28
C ASP A 352 -6.16 0.46 -8.11
N MET A 353 -7.40 0.08 -8.42
CA MET A 353 -8.48 -0.02 -7.44
C MET A 353 -8.24 -1.11 -6.39
N ASP A 354 -7.64 -2.26 -6.76
CA ASP A 354 -7.36 -3.34 -5.80
C ASP A 354 -6.48 -2.84 -4.66
N ARG A 355 -5.37 -2.18 -5.01
CA ARG A 355 -4.43 -1.64 -4.02
C ARG A 355 -5.02 -0.49 -3.21
N ALA A 356 -5.82 0.36 -3.83
CA ALA A 356 -6.55 1.40 -3.12
C ALA A 356 -7.53 0.79 -2.11
N LEU A 357 -8.30 -0.21 -2.50
CA LEU A 357 -9.25 -0.92 -1.64
C LEU A 357 -8.54 -1.60 -0.45
N SER A 358 -7.43 -2.27 -0.71
CA SER A 358 -6.63 -2.90 0.35
C SER A 358 -6.08 -1.88 1.36
N ARG A 359 -5.55 -0.74 0.90
CA ARG A 359 -5.07 0.33 1.80
C ARG A 359 -6.20 0.90 2.65
N LEU A 360 -7.38 1.12 2.07
CA LEU A 360 -8.57 1.56 2.81
C LEU A 360 -8.99 0.53 3.87
N ALA A 361 -8.97 -0.76 3.55
CA ALA A 361 -9.30 -1.82 4.50
C ALA A 361 -8.32 -1.90 5.68
N LEU A 362 -7.03 -1.70 5.42
CA LEU A 362 -5.96 -1.71 6.43
C LEU A 362 -5.83 -0.40 7.22
N ASP A 363 -6.75 0.57 7.01
CA ASP A 363 -6.69 1.88 7.66
C ASP A 363 -5.38 2.65 7.35
N ARG A 364 -4.88 2.47 6.14
CA ARG A 364 -3.67 3.12 5.60
C ARG A 364 -3.96 3.95 4.35
N GLY A 365 -5.19 3.85 3.87
CA GLY A 365 -5.67 4.62 2.73
C GLY A 365 -5.95 6.07 3.09
N GLY A 366 -5.99 6.92 2.08
CA GLY A 366 -6.32 8.33 2.18
C GLY A 366 -7.40 8.74 1.17
N PRO A 367 -7.72 10.03 1.10
CA PRO A 367 -8.71 10.56 0.16
C PRO A 367 -8.41 10.23 -1.31
N ARG A 368 -7.14 10.10 -1.70
CA ARG A 368 -6.74 9.66 -3.05
C ARG A 368 -7.17 8.23 -3.35
N ASP A 369 -7.20 7.34 -2.36
CA ASP A 369 -7.67 5.97 -2.55
C ASP A 369 -9.18 5.93 -2.81
N LEU A 370 -9.95 6.76 -2.10
CA LEU A 370 -11.38 6.94 -2.38
C LEU A 370 -11.61 7.48 -3.80
N SER A 371 -10.81 8.47 -4.22
CA SER A 371 -10.85 9.00 -5.58
C SER A 371 -10.43 7.97 -6.62
N ALA A 372 -9.45 7.11 -6.34
CA ALA A 372 -9.07 6.03 -7.22
C ALA A 372 -10.23 5.03 -7.43
N ILE A 373 -10.93 4.64 -6.37
CA ILE A 373 -12.14 3.80 -6.48
C ILE A 373 -13.21 4.52 -7.31
N ARG A 374 -13.54 5.78 -7.01
CA ARG A 374 -14.49 6.58 -7.80
C ARG A 374 -14.14 6.58 -9.28
N ASN A 375 -12.92 6.99 -9.60
CA ASN A 375 -12.49 7.17 -11.00
C ASN A 375 -12.47 5.84 -11.76
N GLY A 376 -12.03 4.75 -11.12
CA GLY A 376 -12.06 3.42 -11.72
C GLY A 376 -13.48 2.93 -11.98
N LEU A 377 -14.40 3.11 -11.04
CA LEU A 377 -15.80 2.73 -11.21
C LEU A 377 -16.53 3.59 -12.25
N VAL A 378 -16.19 4.87 -12.39
CA VAL A 378 -16.68 5.73 -13.48
C VAL A 378 -16.28 5.14 -14.84
N GLN A 379 -15.02 4.73 -15.00
CA GLN A 379 -14.59 4.10 -16.25
C GLN A 379 -15.25 2.73 -16.45
N ALA A 380 -15.46 1.95 -15.38
CA ALA A 380 -16.19 0.68 -15.44
C ALA A 380 -17.64 0.89 -15.94
N THR A 381 -18.37 1.85 -15.37
CA THR A 381 -19.73 2.19 -15.82
C THR A 381 -19.73 2.63 -17.29
N ARG A 382 -18.78 3.48 -17.69
CA ARG A 382 -18.63 3.92 -19.08
C ARG A 382 -18.43 2.74 -20.04
N LEU A 383 -17.51 1.81 -19.71
CA LEU A 383 -17.26 0.62 -20.53
C LEU A 383 -18.48 -0.29 -20.58
N SER A 384 -19.17 -0.53 -19.45
CA SER A 384 -20.36 -1.39 -19.42
C SER A 384 -21.51 -0.87 -20.27
N ALA A 385 -21.59 0.45 -20.50
CA ALA A 385 -22.58 1.06 -21.38
C ALA A 385 -22.21 1.03 -22.86
N GLN A 386 -20.91 0.98 -23.17
CA GLN A 386 -20.40 1.00 -24.55
C GLN A 386 -20.21 -0.40 -25.15
N LEU A 387 -19.96 -1.41 -24.31
CA LEU A 387 -19.62 -2.75 -24.74
C LEU A 387 -20.85 -3.65 -24.83
N GLY A 388 -21.09 -4.25 -26.01
CA GLY A 388 -22.15 -5.21 -26.26
C GLY A 388 -21.69 -6.26 -27.28
N ASN A 389 -22.36 -7.40 -27.32
CA ASN A 389 -22.12 -8.51 -28.24
C ASN A 389 -20.66 -9.01 -28.26
N LEU A 390 -20.17 -9.36 -27.07
CA LEU A 390 -18.83 -9.89 -26.85
C LEU A 390 -18.88 -11.41 -26.60
N PRO A 391 -17.77 -12.14 -26.82
CA PRO A 391 -17.61 -13.53 -26.37
C PRO A 391 -17.87 -13.68 -24.86
N ASP A 392 -18.32 -14.85 -24.44
CA ASP A 392 -18.80 -15.13 -23.08
C ASP A 392 -17.81 -14.66 -21.97
N LEU A 393 -16.51 -14.88 -22.16
CA LEU A 393 -15.48 -14.46 -21.21
C LEU A 393 -15.49 -12.94 -21.01
N LEU A 394 -15.53 -12.17 -22.09
CA LEU A 394 -15.57 -10.70 -22.02
C LEU A 394 -16.96 -10.19 -21.60
N ALA A 395 -18.03 -10.86 -22.02
CA ALA A 395 -19.39 -10.52 -21.57
C ALA A 395 -19.54 -10.68 -20.05
N ALA A 396 -19.01 -11.75 -19.47
CA ALA A 396 -18.95 -11.94 -18.01
C ALA A 396 -18.12 -10.85 -17.32
N ALA A 397 -16.98 -10.44 -17.91
CA ALA A 397 -16.18 -9.34 -17.40
C ALA A 397 -16.96 -8.01 -17.40
N VAL A 398 -17.69 -7.70 -18.48
CA VAL A 398 -18.53 -6.49 -18.60
C VAL A 398 -19.70 -6.51 -17.60
N MET A 399 -20.28 -7.66 -17.31
CA MET A 399 -21.33 -7.76 -16.30
C MET A 399 -20.84 -7.34 -14.90
N ALA A 400 -19.60 -7.65 -14.56
CA ALA A 400 -19.00 -7.26 -13.29
C ALA A 400 -18.75 -5.73 -13.18
N LEU A 401 -18.79 -4.98 -14.27
CA LEU A 401 -18.61 -3.53 -14.31
C LEU A 401 -19.90 -2.74 -13.98
N ARG A 402 -21.03 -3.41 -13.80
CA ARG A 402 -22.34 -2.78 -13.60
C ARG A 402 -22.71 -2.67 -12.13
N GLY A 403 -23.67 -1.77 -11.84
CA GLY A 403 -24.29 -1.66 -10.52
C GLY A 403 -23.52 -0.82 -9.50
N HIS A 404 -22.61 0.03 -9.95
CA HIS A 404 -21.77 0.87 -9.08
C HIS A 404 -22.25 2.34 -8.98
N ASP A 405 -23.38 2.69 -9.64
CA ASP A 405 -23.85 4.09 -9.76
C ASP A 405 -24.07 4.75 -8.41
N GLY A 406 -24.61 4.02 -7.43
CA GLY A 406 -24.86 4.55 -6.08
C GLY A 406 -23.55 4.94 -5.36
N LEU A 407 -22.53 4.08 -5.41
CA LEU A 407 -21.23 4.36 -4.80
C LEU A 407 -20.49 5.48 -5.55
N VAL A 408 -20.52 5.44 -6.88
CA VAL A 408 -19.94 6.51 -7.72
C VAL A 408 -20.59 7.85 -7.38
N GLY A 409 -21.92 7.92 -7.35
CA GLY A 409 -22.65 9.15 -7.02
C GLY A 409 -22.31 9.68 -5.63
N LEU A 410 -22.22 8.81 -4.62
CA LEU A 410 -21.81 9.18 -3.26
C LEU A 410 -20.41 9.79 -3.24
N LEU A 411 -19.43 9.12 -3.87
CA LEU A 411 -18.04 9.57 -3.88
C LEU A 411 -17.85 10.84 -4.72
N ASP A 412 -18.59 10.98 -5.82
CA ASP A 412 -18.50 12.16 -6.70
C ASP A 412 -19.08 13.42 -6.05
N GLN A 413 -20.17 13.28 -5.30
CA GLN A 413 -20.76 14.38 -4.55
C GLN A 413 -19.91 14.81 -3.34
N ALA A 414 -19.19 13.86 -2.75
CA ALA A 414 -18.45 14.10 -1.51
C ALA A 414 -17.01 14.57 -1.72
N LEU A 415 -16.35 14.15 -2.81
CA LEU A 415 -14.92 14.38 -3.01
C LEU A 415 -14.65 15.48 -4.03
N VAL A 416 -13.62 16.28 -3.77
CA VAL A 416 -13.04 17.15 -4.79
C VAL A 416 -12.45 16.33 -5.95
N ALA A 417 -12.17 16.96 -7.08
CA ALA A 417 -11.59 16.28 -8.25
C ALA A 417 -10.24 15.63 -7.93
N GLU A 418 -9.33 16.37 -7.28
CA GLU A 418 -7.98 15.95 -6.93
C GLU A 418 -7.77 16.10 -5.41
N PRO A 419 -8.12 15.08 -4.61
CA PRO A 419 -7.94 15.15 -3.17
C PRO A 419 -6.47 14.97 -2.77
N PRO A 420 -6.06 15.49 -1.58
CA PRO A 420 -4.74 15.29 -1.02
C PRO A 420 -4.47 13.81 -0.72
N LEU A 421 -3.19 13.48 -0.50
CA LEU A 421 -2.78 12.12 -0.18
C LEU A 421 -3.34 11.67 1.17
N LEU A 422 -3.25 12.52 2.19
CA LEU A 422 -3.57 12.18 3.57
C LEU A 422 -4.81 12.94 4.06
N ALA A 423 -5.70 12.26 4.77
CA ALA A 423 -6.90 12.87 5.35
C ALA A 423 -6.58 13.99 6.36
N ARG A 424 -5.43 13.93 7.03
CA ARG A 424 -4.96 14.96 7.96
C ARG A 424 -4.65 16.30 7.30
N ASP A 425 -4.44 16.32 5.98
CA ASP A 425 -4.15 17.55 5.24
C ASP A 425 -5.42 18.36 4.98
N GLY A 426 -6.59 17.73 5.07
CA GLY A 426 -7.90 18.34 4.84
C GLY A 426 -8.13 18.77 3.39
N GLY A 427 -9.25 19.42 3.11
CA GLY A 427 -9.56 19.99 1.80
C GLY A 427 -10.00 18.99 0.73
N PHE A 428 -10.38 17.78 1.11
CA PHE A 428 -10.81 16.74 0.17
C PHE A 428 -12.33 16.62 0.01
N VAL A 429 -13.11 17.16 0.94
CA VAL A 429 -14.57 17.19 0.81
C VAL A 429 -14.98 18.34 -0.09
N ALA A 430 -15.86 18.08 -1.05
CA ALA A 430 -16.35 19.07 -2.00
C ALA A 430 -17.19 20.16 -1.31
N ALA A 431 -17.11 21.39 -1.82
CA ALA A 431 -17.97 22.48 -1.36
C ALA A 431 -19.44 22.14 -1.68
N GLY A 432 -20.33 22.48 -0.75
CA GLY A 432 -21.76 22.18 -0.87
C GLY A 432 -22.15 20.76 -0.41
N HIS A 433 -21.18 19.91 -0.06
CA HIS A 433 -21.49 18.57 0.46
C HIS A 433 -21.98 18.59 1.93
N ASP A 434 -21.39 19.46 2.75
CA ASP A 434 -21.72 19.61 4.16
C ASP A 434 -21.74 21.11 4.54
N ALA A 435 -22.92 21.61 4.93
CA ALA A 435 -23.11 23.02 5.23
C ALA A 435 -22.33 23.48 6.49
N ASP A 436 -22.16 22.61 7.50
CA ASP A 436 -21.39 22.92 8.72
C ASP A 436 -19.90 23.03 8.40
N LEU A 437 -19.41 22.16 7.55
CA LEU A 437 -18.03 22.22 7.04
C LEU A 437 -17.78 23.51 6.24
N ASP A 438 -18.68 23.86 5.34
CA ASP A 438 -18.55 25.06 4.50
C ASP A 438 -18.55 26.33 5.35
N LEU A 439 -19.46 26.43 6.32
CA LEU A 439 -19.48 27.52 7.28
C LEU A 439 -18.18 27.59 8.11
N THR A 440 -17.68 26.45 8.53
CA THR A 440 -16.45 26.38 9.33
C THR A 440 -15.23 26.79 8.52
N ARG A 441 -15.16 26.40 7.23
CA ARG A 441 -14.12 26.84 6.30
C ARG A 441 -14.20 28.35 6.01
N GLN A 442 -15.42 28.88 5.84
CA GLN A 442 -15.63 30.31 5.66
C GLN A 442 -15.11 31.09 6.87
N LEU A 443 -15.46 30.69 8.09
CA LEU A 443 -14.96 31.32 9.33
C LEU A 443 -13.43 31.30 9.44
N ARG A 444 -12.79 30.23 9.01
CA ARG A 444 -11.32 30.12 8.94
C ARG A 444 -10.73 31.10 7.91
N ASP A 445 -11.32 31.18 6.74
CA ASP A 445 -10.79 31.96 5.62
C ASP A 445 -11.08 33.47 5.79
N GLU A 446 -12.25 33.83 6.29
CA GLU A 446 -12.57 35.21 6.73
C GLU A 446 -11.61 35.68 7.82
N GLY A 447 -11.24 34.80 8.76
CA GLY A 447 -10.23 35.10 9.77
C GLY A 447 -8.88 35.50 9.19
N ARG A 448 -8.46 34.93 8.06
CA ARG A 448 -7.26 35.35 7.33
C ARG A 448 -7.39 36.73 6.67
N GLY A 449 -8.57 37.04 6.14
CA GLY A 449 -8.87 38.39 5.61
C GLY A 449 -8.79 39.44 6.73
N VAL A 450 -9.40 39.16 7.88
CA VAL A 450 -9.35 40.06 9.06
C VAL A 450 -7.91 40.29 9.55
N ILE A 451 -6.99 39.29 9.44
CA ILE A 451 -5.57 39.49 9.75
C ILE A 451 -4.92 40.50 8.82
N ALA A 452 -5.25 40.48 7.53
CA ALA A 452 -4.71 41.46 6.57
C ALA A 452 -5.23 42.89 6.86
N ASP A 453 -6.51 43.01 7.18
CA ASP A 453 -7.10 44.29 7.58
C ASP A 453 -6.49 44.77 8.90
N MET A 454 -6.34 43.90 9.88
CA MET A 454 -5.68 44.19 11.16
C MET A 454 -4.22 44.63 10.97
N GLN A 455 -3.49 44.04 10.00
CA GLN A 455 -2.14 44.54 9.66
C GLN A 455 -2.16 45.95 9.14
N ALA A 456 -3.12 46.29 8.28
CA ALA A 456 -3.27 47.64 7.75
C ALA A 456 -3.58 48.66 8.87
N ASP A 457 -4.48 48.29 9.80
CA ASP A 457 -4.81 49.09 10.98
C ASP A 457 -3.58 49.31 11.88
N TYR A 458 -2.78 48.26 12.13
CA TYR A 458 -1.56 48.38 12.93
C TYR A 458 -0.49 49.21 12.27
N VAL A 459 -0.36 49.15 10.94
CA VAL A 459 0.53 50.04 10.18
C VAL A 459 0.08 51.48 10.32
N ALA A 460 -1.21 51.78 10.22
CA ALA A 460 -1.76 53.12 10.38
C ALA A 460 -1.55 53.66 11.79
N GLU A 461 -1.87 52.86 12.81
CA GLU A 461 -1.75 53.21 14.22
C GLU A 461 -0.28 53.44 14.66
N THR A 462 0.61 52.54 14.26
CA THR A 462 2.02 52.64 14.64
C THR A 462 2.82 53.61 13.77
N GLY A 463 2.33 53.91 12.56
CA GLY A 463 3.07 54.68 11.54
C GLY A 463 4.35 53.98 11.09
N ILE A 464 4.38 52.62 11.13
CA ILE A 464 5.53 51.81 10.72
C ILE A 464 5.15 51.04 9.44
N PRO A 465 5.51 51.50 8.25
CA PRO A 465 5.11 50.86 6.97
C PRO A 465 5.68 49.42 6.81
N SER A 466 6.79 49.11 7.50
CA SER A 466 7.44 47.81 7.43
C SER A 466 6.85 46.76 8.39
N LEU A 467 5.87 47.14 9.23
CA LEU A 467 5.19 46.25 10.14
C LEU A 467 4.44 45.15 9.38
N LYS A 468 4.63 43.90 9.80
CA LYS A 468 3.93 42.75 9.21
C LYS A 468 3.39 41.83 10.30
N ILE A 469 2.21 41.27 10.06
CA ILE A 469 1.74 40.13 10.84
C ILE A 469 2.20 38.85 10.14
N LYS A 470 2.92 38.01 10.86
CA LYS A 470 3.46 36.73 10.40
C LYS A 470 3.01 35.60 11.31
N HIS A 471 3.15 34.37 10.85
CA HIS A 471 2.85 33.15 11.61
C HIS A 471 4.05 32.20 11.62
N ASN A 472 4.30 31.56 12.77
CA ASN A 472 5.16 30.39 12.88
C ASN A 472 4.61 29.41 13.93
N ASN A 473 5.11 28.17 13.89
CA ASN A 473 4.62 27.10 14.77
C ASN A 473 4.96 27.26 16.26
N VAL A 474 5.84 28.22 16.65
CA VAL A 474 6.27 28.44 18.02
C VAL A 474 5.48 29.58 18.68
N LEU A 475 5.30 30.68 17.96
CA LEU A 475 4.68 31.90 18.49
C LEU A 475 3.23 32.09 18.05
N GLY A 476 2.75 31.31 17.05
CA GLY A 476 1.49 31.56 16.38
C GLY A 476 1.57 32.80 15.48
N TYR A 477 0.49 33.60 15.46
CA TYR A 477 0.51 34.90 14.79
C TYR A 477 1.20 35.95 15.65
N PHE A 478 2.08 36.74 15.05
CA PHE A 478 2.83 37.81 15.72
C PHE A 478 3.03 38.99 14.78
N VAL A 479 3.09 40.17 15.39
CA VAL A 479 3.47 41.42 14.73
C VAL A 479 4.98 41.53 14.72
N GLU A 480 5.60 41.72 13.57
CA GLU A 480 7.05 41.83 13.42
C GLU A 480 7.45 43.19 12.88
N THR A 481 8.43 43.82 13.52
CA THR A 481 9.06 45.06 13.05
C THR A 481 10.56 44.93 13.04
N THR A 482 11.25 45.78 12.31
CA THR A 482 12.72 45.89 12.39
C THR A 482 13.17 46.50 13.71
N ASP A 483 14.38 46.15 14.12
CA ASP A 483 14.96 46.63 15.39
C ASP A 483 15.00 48.19 15.49
N ASN A 484 15.12 48.89 14.40
CA ASN A 484 15.06 50.37 14.32
C ASN A 484 13.74 50.95 14.87
N HIS A 485 12.66 50.20 14.90
CA HIS A 485 11.35 50.63 15.39
C HIS A 485 11.05 50.05 16.81
N ALA A 486 11.94 49.26 17.37
CA ALA A 486 11.71 48.57 18.62
C ALA A 486 11.47 49.53 19.79
N ALA A 487 12.31 50.60 19.92
CA ALA A 487 12.18 51.59 20.97
C ALA A 487 10.81 52.30 20.96
N ARG A 488 10.27 52.58 19.77
CA ARG A 488 8.93 53.18 19.60
C ARG A 488 7.82 52.21 20.03
N MET A 489 7.92 50.95 19.68
CA MET A 489 6.94 49.91 20.01
C MET A 489 6.94 49.56 21.51
N LEU A 490 8.08 49.68 22.17
CA LEU A 490 8.26 49.40 23.60
C LEU A 490 7.92 50.60 24.50
N ALA A 491 7.64 51.79 23.95
CA ALA A 491 7.27 52.97 24.69
C ALA A 491 5.73 53.17 24.69
N PRO A 492 5.16 53.80 25.74
CA PRO A 492 3.77 54.19 25.77
C PRO A 492 3.46 55.20 24.63
N PRO A 493 2.25 55.18 24.05
CA PRO A 493 1.13 54.30 24.39
C PRO A 493 1.17 52.90 23.70
N LEU A 494 2.08 52.70 22.75
CA LEU A 494 2.09 51.46 21.95
C LEU A 494 2.40 50.22 22.81
N SER A 495 3.26 50.31 23.80
CA SER A 495 3.61 49.21 24.71
C SER A 495 2.41 48.68 25.54
N GLU A 496 1.37 49.48 25.72
CA GLU A 496 0.15 49.05 26.42
C GLU A 496 -0.68 48.07 25.59
N ARG A 497 -0.61 48.16 24.25
CA ARG A 497 -1.35 47.33 23.30
C ARG A 497 -0.50 46.22 22.68
N PHE A 498 0.75 46.53 22.33
CA PHE A 498 1.68 45.59 21.68
C PHE A 498 2.60 44.96 22.72
N VAL A 499 2.25 43.76 23.17
CA VAL A 499 3.00 43.00 24.15
C VAL A 499 4.21 42.34 23.53
N HIS A 500 5.41 42.64 24.02
CA HIS A 500 6.66 42.03 23.54
C HIS A 500 6.67 40.52 23.71
N ARG A 501 7.14 39.79 22.71
CA ARG A 501 7.23 38.32 22.71
C ARG A 501 8.66 37.82 22.53
N GLN A 502 9.40 38.38 21.60
CA GLN A 502 10.73 37.89 21.24
C GLN A 502 11.52 38.99 20.53
N THR A 503 12.82 39.06 20.80
CA THR A 503 13.81 39.84 20.03
C THR A 503 14.74 38.88 19.33
N THR A 504 14.99 39.11 18.04
CA THR A 504 15.97 38.42 17.21
C THR A 504 17.04 39.41 16.76
N ALA A 505 18.08 38.97 16.07
CA ALA A 505 19.22 39.82 15.69
C ALA A 505 18.82 41.11 14.91
N ASN A 506 17.74 41.11 14.14
CA ASN A 506 17.32 42.24 13.30
C ASN A 506 15.83 42.60 13.42
N GLN A 507 15.07 41.90 14.28
CA GLN A 507 13.62 42.03 14.35
C GLN A 507 13.11 41.88 15.78
N VAL A 508 12.03 42.59 16.08
CA VAL A 508 11.31 42.46 17.35
C VAL A 508 9.88 42.05 17.07
N ARG A 509 9.38 41.13 17.89
CA ARG A 509 8.08 40.47 17.72
C ARG A 509 7.17 40.79 18.90
N PHE A 510 5.93 41.13 18.56
CA PHE A 510 4.89 41.50 19.49
C PHE A 510 3.61 40.71 19.25
N THR A 511 2.71 40.73 20.22
CA THR A 511 1.33 40.29 20.05
C THR A 511 0.37 41.34 20.60
N THR A 512 -0.91 41.21 20.29
CA THR A 512 -1.99 41.99 20.88
C THR A 512 -3.08 41.04 21.38
N ALA A 513 -3.91 41.49 22.34
CA ALA A 513 -5.06 40.71 22.79
C ALA A 513 -6.02 40.38 21.65
N ALA A 514 -6.24 41.35 20.74
CA ALA A 514 -7.12 41.17 19.56
C ALA A 514 -6.54 40.12 18.58
N LEU A 515 -5.22 40.15 18.32
CA LEU A 515 -4.57 39.19 17.44
C LEU A 515 -4.61 37.77 18.04
N SER A 516 -4.37 37.63 19.36
CA SER A 516 -4.44 36.33 20.03
C SER A 516 -5.87 35.75 20.07
N ALA A 517 -6.90 36.61 20.24
CA ALA A 517 -8.29 36.17 20.20
C ALA A 517 -8.69 35.72 18.79
N LEU A 518 -8.27 36.45 17.76
CA LEU A 518 -8.51 36.08 16.36
C LEU A 518 -7.80 34.78 16.00
N GLU A 519 -6.55 34.60 16.40
CA GLU A 519 -5.78 33.36 16.23
C GLU A 519 -6.52 32.15 16.81
N THR A 520 -7.00 32.27 18.06
CA THR A 520 -7.75 31.20 18.73
C THR A 520 -9.01 30.84 17.92
N ARG A 521 -9.71 31.82 17.36
CA ARG A 521 -10.89 31.57 16.51
C ARG A 521 -10.52 30.86 15.21
N ILE A 522 -9.46 31.26 14.53
CA ILE A 522 -8.98 30.64 13.28
C ILE A 522 -8.54 29.20 13.53
N LEU A 523 -7.77 28.95 14.60
CA LEU A 523 -7.30 27.60 14.96
C LEU A 523 -8.46 26.68 15.31
N ASN A 524 -9.44 27.15 16.09
CA ASN A 524 -10.62 26.36 16.44
C ASN A 524 -11.45 26.02 15.19
N ALA A 525 -11.64 26.96 14.28
CA ALA A 525 -12.34 26.72 13.02
C ALA A 525 -11.57 25.74 12.13
N GLY A 526 -10.25 25.88 12.04
CA GLY A 526 -9.40 24.95 11.28
C GLY A 526 -9.45 23.52 11.83
N ASN A 527 -9.33 23.36 13.14
CA ASN A 527 -9.40 22.05 13.79
C ASN A 527 -10.80 21.44 13.64
N ARG A 528 -11.87 22.23 13.80
CA ARG A 528 -13.23 21.77 13.62
C ARG A 528 -13.49 21.31 12.19
N ALA A 529 -13.03 22.06 11.17
CA ALA A 529 -13.15 21.67 9.78
C ALA A 529 -12.45 20.32 9.51
N LEU A 530 -11.24 20.14 10.05
CA LEU A 530 -10.48 18.89 9.88
C LEU A 530 -11.18 17.70 10.56
N GLU A 531 -11.79 17.91 11.73
CA GLU A 531 -12.55 16.85 12.43
C GLU A 531 -13.80 16.43 11.63
N ILE A 532 -14.54 17.40 11.05
CA ILE A 532 -15.70 17.11 10.19
C ILE A 532 -15.21 16.33 8.94
N GLU A 533 -14.13 16.76 8.31
CA GLU A 533 -13.57 16.04 7.14
C GLU A 533 -13.13 14.62 7.48
N LYS A 534 -12.49 14.38 8.62
CA LYS A 534 -12.13 13.02 9.08
C LYS A 534 -13.36 12.13 9.28
N GLN A 535 -14.46 12.68 9.80
CA GLN A 535 -15.73 11.95 9.94
C GLN A 535 -16.30 11.56 8.57
N HIS A 536 -16.27 12.48 7.60
CA HIS A 536 -16.65 12.19 6.22
C HIS A 536 -15.75 11.13 5.59
N PHE A 537 -14.43 11.23 5.79
CA PHE A 537 -13.50 10.21 5.30
C PHE A 537 -13.87 8.82 5.81
N GLU A 538 -14.12 8.68 7.12
CA GLU A 538 -14.48 7.39 7.70
C GLU A 538 -15.82 6.87 7.17
N THR A 539 -16.82 7.74 7.01
CA THR A 539 -18.12 7.38 6.43
C THR A 539 -17.97 6.87 4.99
N LEU A 540 -17.21 7.59 4.15
CA LEU A 540 -16.95 7.20 2.76
C LEU A 540 -16.12 5.92 2.67
N ARG A 541 -15.11 5.76 3.53
CA ARG A 541 -14.32 4.55 3.65
C ARG A 541 -15.19 3.34 3.95
N GLN A 542 -16.09 3.44 4.93
CA GLN A 542 -17.02 2.37 5.27
C GLN A 542 -17.98 2.04 4.12
N ALA A 543 -18.48 3.03 3.39
CA ALA A 543 -19.34 2.81 2.23
C ALA A 543 -18.60 2.02 1.12
N VAL A 544 -17.33 2.35 0.86
CA VAL A 544 -16.49 1.60 -0.09
C VAL A 544 -16.27 0.16 0.41
N LEU A 545 -15.93 -0.03 1.68
CA LEU A 545 -15.65 -1.36 2.24
C LEU A 545 -16.89 -2.28 2.26
N GLN A 546 -18.09 -1.73 2.45
CA GLN A 546 -19.33 -2.49 2.32
C GLN A 546 -19.56 -3.01 0.90
N GLN A 547 -18.98 -2.37 -0.10
CA GLN A 547 -19.04 -2.76 -1.51
C GLN A 547 -17.74 -3.40 -2.02
N ALA A 548 -16.86 -3.84 -1.13
CA ALA A 548 -15.54 -4.35 -1.47
C ALA A 548 -15.58 -5.53 -2.47
N GLY A 549 -16.51 -6.47 -2.29
CA GLY A 549 -16.68 -7.61 -3.20
C GLY A 549 -17.03 -7.19 -4.64
N PRO A 550 -18.08 -6.39 -4.85
CA PRO A 550 -18.40 -5.79 -6.15
C PRO A 550 -17.25 -4.98 -6.77
N VAL A 551 -16.57 -4.12 -5.99
CA VAL A 551 -15.42 -3.34 -6.48
C VAL A 551 -14.28 -4.26 -6.95
N ALA A 552 -13.92 -5.29 -6.18
CA ALA A 552 -12.92 -6.27 -6.57
C ALA A 552 -13.35 -7.08 -7.83
N ALA A 553 -14.65 -7.38 -7.98
CA ALA A 553 -15.16 -8.01 -9.19
C ALA A 553 -15.02 -7.10 -10.42
N ALA A 554 -15.33 -5.81 -10.28
CA ALA A 554 -15.12 -4.82 -11.34
C ALA A 554 -13.65 -4.72 -11.74
N THR A 555 -12.71 -4.70 -10.77
CA THR A 555 -11.27 -4.68 -11.07
C THR A 555 -10.83 -5.91 -11.86
N ARG A 556 -11.31 -7.10 -11.49
CA ARG A 556 -11.03 -8.33 -12.26
C ARG A 556 -11.60 -8.27 -13.68
N GLY A 557 -12.82 -7.73 -13.84
CA GLY A 557 -13.42 -7.52 -15.16
C GLY A 557 -12.59 -6.56 -16.03
N LEU A 558 -12.15 -5.45 -15.48
CA LEU A 558 -11.26 -4.50 -16.16
C LEU A 558 -9.91 -5.12 -16.54
N ALA A 559 -9.33 -5.94 -15.65
CA ALA A 559 -8.08 -6.64 -15.93
C ALA A 559 -8.23 -7.67 -17.07
N GLU A 560 -9.37 -8.37 -17.14
CA GLU A 560 -9.68 -9.30 -18.22
C GLU A 560 -9.79 -8.59 -19.57
N LEU A 561 -10.53 -7.49 -19.61
CA LEU A 561 -10.67 -6.65 -20.79
C LEU A 561 -9.32 -6.07 -21.25
N ASP A 562 -8.50 -5.59 -20.31
CA ASP A 562 -7.18 -5.04 -20.61
C ASP A 562 -6.23 -6.09 -21.17
N LEU A 563 -6.22 -7.29 -20.58
CA LEU A 563 -5.36 -8.36 -21.04
C LEU A 563 -5.76 -8.82 -22.45
N ALA A 564 -7.06 -9.03 -22.71
CA ALA A 564 -7.55 -9.42 -24.03
C ALA A 564 -7.21 -8.34 -25.08
N ALA A 565 -7.45 -7.06 -24.76
CA ALA A 565 -7.12 -5.93 -25.64
C ALA A 565 -5.61 -5.78 -25.86
N GLY A 566 -4.80 -6.01 -24.84
CA GLY A 566 -3.34 -5.98 -24.92
C GLY A 566 -2.79 -7.10 -25.81
N LEU A 567 -3.31 -8.33 -25.69
CA LEU A 567 -2.91 -9.45 -26.53
C LEU A 567 -3.40 -9.27 -27.99
N ALA A 568 -4.59 -8.72 -28.18
CA ALA A 568 -5.09 -8.37 -29.52
C ALA A 568 -4.23 -7.29 -30.19
N ASP A 569 -3.82 -6.26 -29.43
CA ASP A 569 -2.90 -5.23 -29.91
C ASP A 569 -1.54 -5.82 -30.30
N LEU A 570 -1.00 -6.71 -29.48
CA LEU A 570 0.24 -7.46 -29.75
C LEU A 570 0.12 -8.26 -31.05
N ALA A 571 -0.98 -9.03 -31.20
CA ALA A 571 -1.21 -9.87 -32.37
C ALA A 571 -1.24 -9.06 -33.68
N VAL A 572 -1.90 -7.90 -33.66
CA VAL A 572 -2.00 -7.03 -34.84
C VAL A 572 -0.66 -6.33 -35.14
N MET A 573 -0.01 -5.76 -34.11
CA MET A 573 1.20 -4.97 -34.30
C MET A 573 2.41 -5.81 -34.67
N ASP A 574 2.53 -7.01 -34.07
CA ASP A 574 3.67 -7.92 -34.29
C ASP A 574 3.33 -9.07 -35.26
N ASN A 575 2.15 -9.01 -35.93
CA ASN A 575 1.66 -10.00 -36.90
C ASN A 575 1.68 -11.45 -36.35
N TRP A 576 1.08 -11.65 -35.17
CA TRP A 576 0.92 -12.97 -34.57
C TRP A 576 -0.40 -13.60 -35.05
N VAL A 577 -0.38 -14.92 -35.25
CA VAL A 577 -1.55 -15.67 -35.68
C VAL A 577 -2.13 -16.46 -34.50
N GLU A 578 -3.43 -16.79 -34.62
CA GLU A 578 -4.10 -17.63 -33.65
C GLU A 578 -3.64 -19.08 -33.79
N PRO A 579 -3.19 -19.74 -32.70
CA PRO A 579 -2.81 -21.14 -32.73
C PRO A 579 -4.08 -22.04 -32.67
N VAL A 580 -4.02 -23.20 -33.28
CA VAL A 580 -4.95 -24.28 -33.01
C VAL A 580 -4.40 -25.09 -31.84
N VAL A 581 -5.18 -25.16 -30.75
CA VAL A 581 -4.82 -25.91 -29.54
C VAL A 581 -5.84 -27.00 -29.31
N ASP A 582 -5.37 -28.24 -29.28
CA ASP A 582 -6.20 -29.44 -29.10
C ASP A 582 -5.55 -30.41 -28.08
N ASP A 583 -6.14 -31.59 -27.91
CA ASP A 583 -5.65 -32.65 -27.03
C ASP A 583 -4.67 -33.62 -27.70
N SER A 584 -4.28 -33.35 -28.94
CA SER A 584 -3.30 -34.15 -29.68
C SER A 584 -1.85 -33.87 -29.16
N ARG A 585 -0.90 -34.68 -29.65
CA ARG A 585 0.53 -34.45 -29.44
C ARG A 585 1.21 -33.79 -30.65
N ALA A 586 0.43 -33.30 -31.59
CA ALA A 586 0.95 -32.61 -32.76
C ALA A 586 1.68 -31.32 -32.33
N PHE A 587 2.82 -31.09 -32.94
CA PHE A 587 3.55 -29.84 -32.84
C PHE A 587 3.96 -29.44 -34.27
N ASP A 588 3.14 -28.58 -34.88
CA ASP A 588 3.34 -28.12 -36.26
C ASP A 588 3.38 -26.59 -36.27
N VAL A 589 4.54 -26.03 -36.57
CA VAL A 589 4.79 -24.59 -36.58
C VAL A 589 5.48 -24.21 -37.89
N THR A 590 4.80 -23.39 -38.71
CA THR A 590 5.37 -22.84 -39.95
C THR A 590 5.77 -21.38 -39.71
N GLY A 591 7.02 -21.02 -40.04
CA GLY A 591 7.53 -19.65 -39.89
C GLY A 591 7.62 -19.16 -38.45
N GLY A 592 7.98 -20.05 -37.50
CA GLY A 592 8.09 -19.74 -36.11
C GLY A 592 9.10 -18.61 -35.83
N ARG A 593 8.72 -17.63 -35.02
CA ARG A 593 9.54 -16.48 -34.62
C ARG A 593 9.73 -16.45 -33.11
N HIS A 594 10.90 -15.97 -32.65
CA HIS A 594 11.15 -15.85 -31.22
C HIS A 594 10.80 -14.44 -30.75
N PRO A 595 9.77 -14.25 -29.91
CA PRO A 595 9.23 -12.91 -29.58
C PRO A 595 10.24 -11.98 -28.94
N VAL A 596 11.12 -12.48 -28.06
CA VAL A 596 12.13 -11.67 -27.37
C VAL A 596 13.25 -11.24 -28.33
N VAL A 597 13.73 -12.18 -29.19
CA VAL A 597 14.79 -11.90 -30.17
C VAL A 597 14.31 -10.92 -31.22
N GLU A 598 13.11 -11.14 -31.78
CA GLU A 598 12.50 -10.24 -32.76
C GLU A 598 12.36 -8.81 -32.22
N ARG A 599 11.87 -8.67 -31.00
CA ARG A 599 11.73 -7.36 -30.35
C ARG A 599 13.09 -6.69 -30.09
N ALA A 600 14.11 -7.45 -29.72
CA ALA A 600 15.47 -6.94 -29.53
C ALA A 600 16.07 -6.43 -30.85
N LEU A 601 15.87 -7.17 -31.96
CA LEU A 601 16.33 -6.77 -33.30
C LEU A 601 15.63 -5.49 -33.78
N HIS A 602 14.30 -5.38 -33.62
CA HIS A 602 13.57 -4.16 -33.98
C HIS A 602 14.08 -2.93 -33.21
N ARG A 603 14.43 -3.08 -31.92
CA ARG A 603 15.01 -1.97 -31.12
C ARG A 603 16.41 -1.57 -31.56
N GLN A 604 17.19 -2.47 -32.11
CA GLN A 604 18.55 -2.21 -32.62
C GLN A 604 18.54 -1.65 -34.05
N GLY A 605 17.38 -1.46 -34.68
CA GLY A 605 17.25 -0.95 -36.04
C GLY A 605 17.61 -1.98 -37.12
N GLY A 606 17.68 -3.25 -36.76
CA GLY A 606 17.81 -4.37 -37.69
C GLY A 606 16.43 -4.84 -38.13
N GLY A 607 16.03 -4.47 -39.34
CA GLY A 607 14.84 -4.95 -40.02
C GLY A 607 15.04 -6.37 -40.53
#